data_993e174938d792ef496aa0ea19252c36
#
_entry.id   993e174938d792ef496aa0ea19252c36
#
_cell.length_a   1.000
_cell.length_b   1.000
_cell.length_c   1.000
_cell.angle_alpha   90.00
_cell.angle_beta   90.00
_cell.angle_gamma   90.00
#
_symmetry.space_group_name_H-M   'P 1'
#
loop_
_entity.id
_entity.type
_entity.pdbx_description
1 polymer ?
#
loop_
_entity_poly.entity_id
_entity_poly.type
_entity_poly.pdbx_seq_one_letter_code
_entity_poly.pdbx_strand_id
1 'polypeptide(L)'
;TIAAMNAALVDTISACGDVNRNVIASPNPLASPLHAEVYDWAVRLSERLLPRSRAYHELWLDGEKLVGAPEEEPLLGPVYLPRKFKVAIAVPPLNDVDVYSNDLGFTAIEEQGRLAGFNLSVGGGLGATHGDPATYPRLADRYGFLLPEQLFAVAEAVVAIQRDHGDRSDRSHARLKYTIADRGVDWFRAE
;
A
#
# COMPACT_ATOMS: atom_id res chain seq x y z
N THR A 1 -19.81 -11.96 15.30
CA THR A 1 -18.79 -12.46 14.37
C THR A 1 -17.46 -11.73 14.56
N ILE A 2 -17.39 -10.40 14.47
CA ILE A 2 -16.15 -9.61 14.70
C ILE A 2 -15.59 -9.85 16.11
N ALA A 3 -16.43 -9.82 17.15
CA ALA A 3 -16.01 -10.11 18.52
C ALA A 3 -15.39 -11.51 18.67
N ALA A 4 -15.93 -12.52 17.97
CA ALA A 4 -15.38 -13.87 17.99
C ALA A 4 -14.01 -13.95 17.28
N MET A 5 -13.83 -13.21 16.19
CA MET A 5 -12.54 -13.11 15.50
C MET A 5 -11.50 -12.40 16.37
N ASN A 6 -11.85 -11.29 17.00
CA ASN A 6 -10.96 -10.58 17.92
C ASN A 6 -10.60 -11.44 19.14
N ALA A 7 -11.55 -12.22 19.67
CA ALA A 7 -11.28 -13.18 20.75
C ALA A 7 -10.31 -14.30 20.32
N ALA A 8 -10.28 -14.63 19.03
CA ALA A 8 -9.33 -15.56 18.42
C ALA A 8 -8.01 -14.89 18.00
N LEU A 9 -7.76 -13.63 18.39
CA LEU A 9 -6.59 -12.81 18.04
C LEU A 9 -6.43 -12.59 16.53
N VAL A 10 -7.53 -12.58 15.78
CA VAL A 10 -7.56 -12.22 14.37
C VAL A 10 -7.88 -10.75 14.26
N ASP A 11 -6.96 -9.98 13.69
CA ASP A 11 -7.16 -8.54 13.48
C ASP A 11 -8.22 -8.29 12.40
N THR A 12 -9.19 -7.44 12.74
CA THR A 12 -10.27 -7.05 11.83
C THR A 12 -10.30 -5.56 11.52
N ILE A 13 -9.38 -4.77 12.10
CA ILE A 13 -9.43 -3.30 12.04
C ILE A 13 -8.89 -2.77 10.72
N SER A 14 -7.80 -3.32 10.20
CA SER A 14 -7.11 -2.82 9.01
C SER A 14 -7.73 -3.24 7.67
N ALA A 15 -8.80 -4.03 7.66
CA ALA A 15 -9.39 -4.54 6.44
C ALA A 15 -10.11 -3.48 5.57
N CYS A 16 -10.39 -2.30 6.10
CA CYS A 16 -11.14 -1.24 5.43
C CYS A 16 -10.58 0.14 5.78
N GLY A 17 -10.75 1.09 4.88
CA GLY A 17 -10.31 2.48 5.09
C GLY A 17 -9.45 3.02 3.96
N ASP A 18 -9.13 4.29 4.04
CA ASP A 18 -8.27 5.01 3.11
C ASP A 18 -6.83 5.05 3.66
N VAL A 19 -6.30 3.87 3.84
CA VAL A 19 -4.97 3.54 4.37
C VAL A 19 -4.32 2.48 3.47
N ASN A 20 -3.10 2.05 3.78
CA ASN A 20 -2.59 0.81 3.23
C ASN A 20 -3.42 -0.36 3.75
N ARG A 21 -4.13 -1.05 2.85
CA ARG A 21 -5.05 -2.14 3.22
C ARG A 21 -4.38 -3.48 3.37
N ASN A 22 -3.34 -3.72 2.59
CA ASN A 22 -2.59 -4.98 2.63
C ASN A 22 -1.22 -4.83 1.98
N VAL A 23 -0.31 -5.69 2.39
CA VAL A 23 0.89 -6.07 1.65
C VAL A 23 0.77 -7.55 1.35
N ILE A 24 0.75 -7.91 0.07
CA ILE A 24 0.57 -9.29 -0.40
C ILE A 24 1.93 -9.81 -0.84
N ALA A 25 2.30 -11.01 -0.42
CA ALA A 25 3.45 -11.75 -0.92
C ALA A 25 3.04 -13.19 -1.24
N SER A 26 3.90 -13.92 -1.94
CA SER A 26 3.69 -15.36 -2.19
C SER A 26 3.38 -16.08 -0.88
N PRO A 27 2.32 -16.92 -0.82
CA PRO A 27 1.79 -17.45 0.44
C PRO A 27 2.62 -18.57 1.05
N ASN A 28 3.66 -19.05 0.35
CA ASN A 28 4.50 -20.17 0.82
C ASN A 28 5.94 -19.71 1.10
N PRO A 29 6.25 -19.23 2.32
CA PRO A 29 7.60 -18.85 2.70
C PRO A 29 8.59 -20.02 2.74
N LEU A 30 8.09 -21.26 2.73
CA LEU A 30 8.94 -22.47 2.72
C LEU A 30 9.35 -22.92 1.32
N ALA A 31 8.88 -22.26 0.27
CA ALA A 31 9.21 -22.63 -1.11
C ALA A 31 10.71 -22.49 -1.43
N SER A 32 11.37 -21.48 -0.90
CA SER A 32 12.82 -21.28 -0.96
C SER A 32 13.30 -20.29 0.10
N PRO A 33 14.62 -20.18 0.35
CA PRO A 33 15.16 -19.11 1.22
C PRO A 33 14.77 -17.71 0.76
N LEU A 34 14.71 -17.44 -0.54
CA LEU A 34 14.25 -16.17 -1.08
C LEU A 34 12.78 -15.88 -0.73
N HIS A 35 11.89 -16.89 -0.80
CA HIS A 35 10.49 -16.72 -0.41
C HIS A 35 10.36 -16.38 1.08
N ALA A 36 11.14 -17.03 1.95
CA ALA A 36 11.16 -16.72 3.37
C ALA A 36 11.63 -15.28 3.64
N GLU A 37 12.70 -14.86 2.96
CA GLU A 37 13.25 -13.51 3.08
C GLU A 37 12.24 -12.45 2.58
N VAL A 38 11.63 -12.67 1.41
CA VAL A 38 10.60 -11.76 0.86
C VAL A 38 9.36 -11.70 1.75
N TYR A 39 8.96 -12.82 2.35
CA TYR A 39 7.85 -12.85 3.30
C TYR A 39 8.14 -11.99 4.54
N ASP A 40 9.36 -12.06 5.10
CA ASP A 40 9.78 -11.19 6.21
C ASP A 40 9.72 -9.71 5.82
N TRP A 41 10.21 -9.35 4.63
CA TRP A 41 10.09 -7.99 4.10
C TRP A 41 8.63 -7.54 3.98
N ALA A 42 7.73 -8.42 3.52
CA ALA A 42 6.31 -8.11 3.40
C ALA A 42 5.64 -7.85 4.75
N VAL A 43 5.93 -8.66 5.77
CA VAL A 43 5.42 -8.48 7.14
C VAL A 43 5.89 -7.14 7.70
N ARG A 44 7.19 -6.87 7.66
CA ARG A 44 7.78 -5.63 8.15
C ARG A 44 7.26 -4.39 7.40
N LEU A 45 7.06 -4.51 6.09
CA LEU A 45 6.46 -3.42 5.29
C LEU A 45 5.00 -3.19 5.67
N SER A 46 4.24 -4.26 5.91
CA SER A 46 2.85 -4.16 6.38
C SER A 46 2.75 -3.40 7.69
N GLU A 47 3.59 -3.76 8.66
CA GLU A 47 3.67 -3.06 9.95
C GLU A 47 4.11 -1.60 9.78
N ARG A 48 5.09 -1.35 8.90
CA ARG A 48 5.63 -0.01 8.65
C ARG A 48 4.60 0.97 8.08
N LEU A 49 3.66 0.47 7.26
CA LEU A 49 2.64 1.29 6.59
C LEU A 49 1.33 1.40 7.39
N LEU A 50 1.25 0.87 8.60
CA LEU A 50 0.13 1.12 9.51
C LEU A 50 0.20 2.53 10.11
N PRO A 51 -0.96 3.13 10.47
CA PRO A 51 -0.97 4.36 11.26
C PRO A 51 -0.16 4.19 12.55
N ARG A 52 0.69 5.16 12.86
CA ARG A 52 1.62 5.11 14.01
C ARG A 52 1.13 5.91 15.20
N SER A 53 0.05 6.65 15.02
CA SER A 53 -0.54 7.51 16.05
C SER A 53 -2.00 7.17 16.26
N ARG A 54 -2.60 7.81 17.28
CA ARG A 54 -4.04 7.77 17.54
C ARG A 54 -4.77 8.99 16.97
N ALA A 55 -4.19 9.69 16.01
CA ALA A 55 -4.70 10.93 15.43
C ALA A 55 -6.17 10.83 14.96
N TYR A 56 -6.59 9.62 14.55
CA TYR A 56 -7.94 9.38 14.03
C TYR A 56 -8.88 8.71 15.02
N HIS A 57 -8.48 8.56 16.29
CA HIS A 57 -9.30 7.96 17.34
C HIS A 57 -9.87 9.06 18.23
N GLU A 58 -11.18 9.18 18.28
CA GLU A 58 -11.89 10.10 19.15
C GLU A 58 -12.96 9.34 19.94
N LEU A 59 -13.09 9.65 21.23
CA LEU A 59 -14.19 9.20 22.05
C LEU A 59 -15.09 10.38 22.39
N TRP A 60 -16.36 10.27 22.06
CA TRP A 60 -17.39 11.25 22.32
C TRP A 60 -18.44 10.66 23.25
N LEU A 61 -18.86 11.38 24.27
CA LEU A 61 -19.96 11.05 25.15
C LEU A 61 -20.88 12.26 25.27
N ASP A 62 -22.15 12.05 25.00
CA ASP A 62 -23.21 13.08 25.08
C ASP A 62 -22.88 14.39 24.32
N GLY A 63 -22.12 14.26 23.21
CA GLY A 63 -21.70 15.40 22.38
C GLY A 63 -20.41 16.11 22.86
N GLU A 64 -19.81 15.63 23.94
CA GLU A 64 -18.53 16.12 24.43
C GLU A 64 -17.39 15.15 24.05
N LYS A 65 -16.27 15.71 23.54
CA LYS A 65 -15.07 14.95 23.21
C LYS A 65 -14.29 14.62 24.48
N LEU A 66 -14.26 13.34 24.86
CA LEU A 66 -13.58 12.87 26.07
C LEU A 66 -12.10 12.54 25.86
N VAL A 67 -11.76 12.00 24.67
CA VAL A 67 -10.40 11.57 24.34
C VAL A 67 -10.09 11.95 22.90
N GLY A 68 -8.90 12.38 22.66
CA GLY A 68 -8.37 12.79 21.37
C GLY A 68 -7.59 14.10 21.52
N ALA A 69 -6.36 13.99 22.08
CA ALA A 69 -5.38 15.06 21.90
C ALA A 69 -5.06 15.17 20.42
N PRO A 70 -4.76 16.35 19.89
CA PRO A 70 -4.29 16.48 18.53
C PRO A 70 -2.92 15.81 18.40
N GLU A 71 -2.94 14.53 17.99
CA GLU A 71 -1.77 13.83 17.51
C GLU A 71 -1.69 14.02 16.01
N GLU A 72 -0.51 14.26 15.48
CA GLU A 72 -0.26 14.27 14.04
C GLU A 72 0.19 12.89 13.60
N GLU A 73 -0.50 12.32 12.60
CA GLU A 73 -0.09 11.05 12.00
C GLU A 73 1.04 11.29 10.99
N PRO A 74 2.27 10.79 11.25
CA PRO A 74 3.43 11.19 10.47
C PRO A 74 3.39 10.69 9.01
N LEU A 75 2.80 9.52 8.75
CA LEU A 75 2.74 8.96 7.39
C LEU A 75 1.52 9.45 6.62
N LEU A 76 0.34 9.41 7.25
CA LEU A 76 -0.93 9.69 6.57
C LEU A 76 -1.37 11.15 6.68
N GLY A 77 -0.68 11.96 7.51
CA GLY A 77 -0.95 13.37 7.70
C GLY A 77 -2.25 13.65 8.45
N PRO A 78 -2.82 14.87 8.33
CA PRO A 78 -4.01 15.29 9.11
C PRO A 78 -5.29 14.56 8.71
N VAL A 79 -5.32 13.92 7.57
CA VAL A 79 -6.43 13.11 7.05
C VAL A 79 -5.90 11.83 6.44
N TYR A 80 -6.74 10.80 6.34
CA TYR A 80 -6.40 9.56 5.64
C TYR A 80 -5.99 9.80 4.18
N LEU A 81 -5.46 8.75 3.51
CA LEU A 81 -5.19 8.79 2.07
C LEU A 81 -6.48 9.15 1.30
N PRO A 82 -6.37 9.71 0.09
CA PRO A 82 -7.55 9.97 -0.76
C PRO A 82 -8.34 8.69 -1.08
N ARG A 83 -7.65 7.56 -1.13
CA ARG A 83 -8.23 6.25 -1.41
C ARG A 83 -7.36 5.14 -0.84
N LYS A 84 -7.93 3.93 -0.74
CA LYS A 84 -7.21 2.69 -0.36
C LYS A 84 -5.91 2.54 -1.14
N PHE A 85 -4.89 2.03 -0.46
CA PHE A 85 -3.58 1.70 -1.01
C PHE A 85 -3.30 0.21 -0.86
N LYS A 86 -2.61 -0.39 -1.82
CA LYS A 86 -2.28 -1.82 -1.84
C LYS A 86 -0.87 -2.04 -2.34
N VAL A 87 -0.17 -2.94 -1.67
CA VAL A 87 1.20 -3.34 -2.03
C VAL A 87 1.25 -4.82 -2.36
N ALA A 88 2.07 -5.21 -3.33
CA ALA A 88 2.36 -6.61 -3.63
C ALA A 88 3.86 -6.82 -3.84
N ILE A 89 4.37 -7.96 -3.39
CA ILE A 89 5.77 -8.39 -3.59
C ILE A 89 5.75 -9.76 -4.27
N ALA A 90 6.19 -9.82 -5.52
CA ALA A 90 6.28 -11.05 -6.30
C ALA A 90 7.69 -11.67 -6.21
N VAL A 91 7.74 -13.01 -6.18
CA VAL A 91 8.98 -13.80 -6.31
C VAL A 91 8.97 -14.54 -7.63
N PRO A 92 9.76 -14.10 -8.64
CA PRO A 92 9.83 -14.80 -9.92
C PRO A 92 10.26 -16.27 -9.77
N PRO A 93 9.87 -17.14 -10.73
CA PRO A 93 9.20 -16.83 -12.00
C PRO A 93 7.68 -16.65 -11.89
N LEU A 94 7.10 -16.79 -10.69
CA LEU A 94 5.66 -16.68 -10.51
C LEU A 94 5.24 -15.22 -10.25
N ASN A 95 4.00 -14.90 -10.66
CA ASN A 95 3.33 -13.66 -10.30
C ASN A 95 1.95 -13.99 -9.70
N ASP A 96 1.97 -14.75 -8.62
CA ASP A 96 0.79 -15.22 -7.88
C ASP A 96 0.10 -14.14 -7.04
N VAL A 97 0.68 -12.94 -6.99
CA VAL A 97 0.19 -11.76 -6.29
C VAL A 97 -0.32 -10.66 -7.22
N ASP A 98 -0.32 -10.89 -8.54
CA ASP A 98 -0.71 -9.88 -9.54
C ASP A 98 0.01 -8.53 -9.32
N VAL A 99 1.33 -8.55 -9.23
CA VAL A 99 2.16 -7.41 -8.79
C VAL A 99 1.83 -6.11 -9.52
N TYR A 100 1.51 -6.18 -10.83
CA TYR A 100 1.17 -5.00 -11.63
C TYR A 100 -0.26 -4.49 -11.45
N SER A 101 -1.10 -5.18 -10.67
CA SER A 101 -2.47 -4.74 -10.38
C SER A 101 -2.61 -3.97 -9.07
N ASN A 102 -1.50 -3.67 -8.41
CA ASN A 102 -1.44 -2.98 -7.13
C ASN A 102 -0.93 -1.55 -7.27
N ASP A 103 -1.24 -0.69 -6.30
CA ASP A 103 -0.78 0.71 -6.31
C ASP A 103 0.74 0.78 -6.27
N LEU A 104 1.36 -0.16 -5.55
CA LEU A 104 2.80 -0.32 -5.43
C LEU A 104 3.16 -1.80 -5.57
N GLY A 105 4.06 -2.13 -6.47
CA GLY A 105 4.52 -3.49 -6.73
C GLY A 105 6.04 -3.60 -6.64
N PHE A 106 6.51 -4.64 -5.96
CA PHE A 106 7.92 -5.02 -5.90
C PHE A 106 8.09 -6.41 -6.51
N THR A 107 9.07 -6.56 -7.40
CA THR A 107 9.44 -7.86 -7.95
C THR A 107 10.85 -8.20 -7.47
N ALA A 108 10.99 -9.23 -6.66
CA ALA A 108 12.27 -9.65 -6.11
C ALA A 108 13.27 -10.02 -7.20
N ILE A 109 14.50 -9.59 -7.05
CA ILE A 109 15.64 -9.94 -7.90
C ILE A 109 16.58 -10.81 -7.08
N GLU A 110 16.85 -12.00 -7.62
CA GLU A 110 17.74 -12.97 -7.01
C GLU A 110 19.13 -12.95 -7.65
N GLU A 111 20.15 -12.95 -6.82
CA GLU A 111 21.52 -13.22 -7.22
C GLU A 111 22.14 -14.26 -6.28
N GLN A 112 22.64 -15.35 -6.85
CA GLN A 112 23.30 -16.43 -6.11
C GLN A 112 22.45 -17.02 -4.96
N GLY A 113 21.12 -17.15 -5.17
CA GLY A 113 20.20 -17.71 -4.19
C GLY A 113 19.76 -16.75 -3.09
N ARG A 114 20.08 -15.46 -3.19
CA ARG A 114 19.77 -14.41 -2.20
C ARG A 114 19.06 -13.22 -2.84
N LEU A 115 18.34 -12.48 -2.03
CA LEU A 115 17.73 -11.24 -2.47
C LEU A 115 18.79 -10.18 -2.77
N ALA A 116 18.88 -9.75 -4.02
CA ALA A 116 19.76 -8.67 -4.45
C ALA A 116 19.06 -7.31 -4.42
N GLY A 117 17.74 -7.29 -4.58
CA GLY A 117 16.93 -6.06 -4.58
C GLY A 117 15.55 -6.30 -5.15
N PHE A 118 14.89 -5.22 -5.52
CA PHE A 118 13.54 -5.24 -6.08
C PHE A 118 13.42 -4.36 -7.31
N ASN A 119 12.73 -4.84 -8.33
CA ASN A 119 12.19 -3.96 -9.36
C ASN A 119 10.87 -3.35 -8.87
N LEU A 120 10.76 -2.03 -8.98
CA LEU A 120 9.62 -1.24 -8.55
C LEU A 120 8.63 -1.04 -9.70
N SER A 121 7.35 -1.17 -9.40
CA SER A 121 6.24 -0.79 -10.28
C SER A 121 5.19 0.02 -9.51
N VAL A 122 4.58 1.03 -10.15
CA VAL A 122 3.67 1.98 -9.49
C VAL A 122 2.42 2.25 -10.31
N GLY A 123 1.30 2.52 -9.64
CA GLY A 123 0.07 3.01 -10.26
C GLY A 123 -0.78 1.94 -10.95
N GLY A 124 -0.79 0.73 -10.45
CA GLY A 124 -1.68 -0.33 -10.91
C GLY A 124 -3.03 -0.37 -10.17
N GLY A 125 -4.02 -0.97 -10.82
CA GLY A 125 -5.32 -1.20 -10.23
C GLY A 125 -6.36 -1.61 -11.27
N LEU A 126 -6.95 -2.80 -11.13
CA LEU A 126 -7.90 -3.34 -12.11
C LEU A 126 -9.37 -2.92 -11.87
N GLY A 127 -9.67 -2.33 -10.69
CA GLY A 127 -11.04 -1.91 -10.38
C GLY A 127 -11.54 -0.81 -11.31
N ALA A 128 -12.78 -0.96 -11.78
CA ALA A 128 -13.53 0.03 -12.54
C ALA A 128 -14.99 -0.01 -12.09
N THR A 129 -15.73 1.08 -12.27
CA THR A 129 -17.17 1.17 -12.01
C THR A 129 -17.90 0.84 -13.31
N HIS A 130 -18.84 -0.10 -13.26
CA HIS A 130 -19.61 -0.46 -14.45
C HIS A 130 -20.40 0.75 -14.98
N GLY A 131 -20.28 1.00 -16.28
CA GLY A 131 -20.97 2.11 -16.95
C GLY A 131 -20.31 3.48 -16.77
N ASP A 132 -19.21 3.58 -16.04
CA ASP A 132 -18.45 4.82 -15.85
C ASP A 132 -17.11 4.76 -16.59
N PRO A 133 -16.98 5.38 -17.78
CA PRO A 133 -15.76 5.36 -18.58
C PRO A 133 -14.61 6.16 -17.97
N ALA A 134 -14.87 7.02 -16.98
CA ALA A 134 -13.82 7.73 -16.24
C ALA A 134 -13.05 6.80 -15.31
N THR A 135 -13.61 5.64 -14.99
CA THR A 135 -12.94 4.60 -14.21
C THR A 135 -12.54 3.43 -15.10
N TYR A 136 -11.28 3.04 -15.06
CA TYR A 136 -10.71 2.02 -15.95
C TYR A 136 -9.64 1.18 -15.25
N PRO A 137 -9.42 -0.07 -15.69
CA PRO A 137 -8.31 -0.88 -15.23
C PRO A 137 -6.98 -0.33 -15.78
N ARG A 138 -5.92 -0.38 -14.95
CA ARG A 138 -4.58 0.03 -15.35
C ARG A 138 -3.54 -0.91 -14.73
N LEU A 139 -2.52 -1.28 -15.51
CA LEU A 139 -1.34 -1.95 -15.00
C LEU A 139 -0.32 -0.91 -14.52
N ALA A 140 0.45 -1.29 -13.50
CA ALA A 140 1.51 -0.45 -12.96
C ALA A 140 2.63 -0.21 -13.98
N ASP A 141 3.18 0.99 -14.01
CA ASP A 141 4.37 1.30 -14.77
C ASP A 141 5.62 0.75 -14.08
N ARG A 142 6.56 0.26 -14.84
CA ARG A 142 7.90 -0.08 -14.36
C ARG A 142 8.65 1.21 -14.03
N TYR A 143 9.17 1.29 -12.81
CA TYR A 143 9.77 2.53 -12.31
C TYR A 143 11.30 2.45 -12.24
N GLY A 144 11.85 1.39 -11.66
CA GLY A 144 13.29 1.22 -11.50
C GLY A 144 13.64 0.07 -10.58
N PHE A 145 14.92 -0.02 -10.23
CA PHE A 145 15.48 -0.98 -9.28
C PHE A 145 15.84 -0.27 -7.97
N LEU A 146 15.71 -0.98 -6.86
CA LEU A 146 16.13 -0.52 -5.54
C LEU A 146 16.81 -1.66 -4.75
N LEU A 147 17.72 -1.30 -3.87
CA LEU A 147 18.33 -2.22 -2.93
C LEU A 147 17.32 -2.54 -1.78
N PRO A 148 17.45 -3.72 -1.11
CA PRO A 148 16.50 -4.11 -0.08
C PRO A 148 16.32 -3.07 1.04
N GLU A 149 17.39 -2.44 1.48
CA GLU A 149 17.38 -1.41 2.53
C GLU A 149 16.62 -0.14 2.17
N GLN A 150 16.38 0.11 0.89
CA GLN A 150 15.64 1.26 0.39
C GLN A 150 14.12 1.02 0.37
N LEU A 151 13.67 -0.23 0.52
CA LEU A 151 12.27 -0.62 0.33
C LEU A 151 11.30 0.20 1.18
N PHE A 152 11.58 0.39 2.46
CA PHE A 152 10.67 1.13 3.36
C PHE A 152 10.60 2.62 3.00
N ALA A 153 11.74 3.25 2.76
CA ALA A 153 11.79 4.66 2.42
C ALA A 153 11.05 4.95 1.09
N VAL A 154 11.26 4.09 0.09
CA VAL A 154 10.56 4.19 -1.19
C VAL A 154 9.06 3.96 -1.03
N ALA A 155 8.64 2.97 -0.25
CA ALA A 155 7.22 2.72 -0.01
C ALA A 155 6.54 3.89 0.69
N GLU A 156 7.18 4.47 1.72
CA GLU A 156 6.68 5.67 2.42
C GLU A 156 6.60 6.88 1.49
N ALA A 157 7.59 7.09 0.62
CA ALA A 157 7.57 8.16 -0.37
C ALA A 157 6.40 8.02 -1.35
N VAL A 158 6.15 6.82 -1.87
CA VAL A 158 5.02 6.56 -2.77
C VAL A 158 3.66 6.78 -2.06
N VAL A 159 3.55 6.39 -0.80
CA VAL A 159 2.35 6.67 0.03
C VAL A 159 2.19 8.16 0.23
N ALA A 160 3.28 8.90 0.50
CA ALA A 160 3.24 10.37 0.66
C ALA A 160 2.81 11.06 -0.63
N ILE A 161 3.30 10.64 -1.79
CA ILE A 161 2.84 11.17 -3.08
C ILE A 161 1.33 10.94 -3.27
N GLN A 162 0.81 9.76 -2.95
CA GLN A 162 -0.64 9.51 -2.99
C GLN A 162 -1.39 10.40 -2.00
N ARG A 163 -0.86 10.60 -0.79
CA ARG A 163 -1.45 11.47 0.23
C ARG A 163 -1.56 12.92 -0.26
N ASP A 164 -0.48 13.44 -0.84
CA ASP A 164 -0.34 14.86 -1.13
C ASP A 164 -0.91 15.24 -2.50
N HIS A 165 -0.91 14.33 -3.47
CA HIS A 165 -1.27 14.59 -4.86
C HIS A 165 -2.48 13.79 -5.38
N GLY A 166 -3.00 12.84 -4.61
CA GLY A 166 -4.19 12.09 -5.01
C GLY A 166 -5.44 12.97 -5.00
N ASP A 167 -6.34 12.74 -5.95
CA ASP A 167 -7.59 13.49 -6.06
C ASP A 167 -8.49 13.24 -4.83
N ARG A 168 -8.85 14.31 -4.14
CA ARG A 168 -9.79 14.30 -3.01
C ARG A 168 -11.15 14.84 -3.36
N SER A 169 -11.33 15.40 -4.56
CA SER A 169 -12.59 15.97 -5.03
C SER A 169 -13.51 14.90 -5.62
N ASP A 170 -12.93 13.90 -6.32
CA ASP A 170 -13.65 12.77 -6.88
C ASP A 170 -13.11 11.44 -6.34
N ARG A 171 -13.88 10.83 -5.44
CA ARG A 171 -13.52 9.55 -4.83
C ARG A 171 -13.41 8.40 -5.82
N SER A 172 -14.10 8.44 -6.96
CA SER A 172 -14.00 7.42 -8.01
C SER A 172 -12.65 7.48 -8.72
N HIS A 173 -12.03 8.66 -8.78
CA HIS A 173 -10.76 8.95 -9.45
C HIS A 173 -9.56 9.13 -8.49
N ALA A 174 -9.72 8.85 -7.22
CA ALA A 174 -8.76 9.15 -6.15
C ALA A 174 -7.61 8.14 -5.98
N ARG A 175 -7.56 7.04 -6.74
CA ARG A 175 -6.49 6.04 -6.63
C ARG A 175 -5.20 6.51 -7.31
N LEU A 176 -4.05 6.06 -6.80
CA LEU A 176 -2.71 6.36 -7.33
C LEU A 176 -2.60 6.15 -8.86
N LYS A 177 -3.27 5.12 -9.39
CA LYS A 177 -3.27 4.83 -10.83
C LYS A 177 -3.74 6.01 -11.68
N TYR A 178 -4.70 6.79 -11.19
CA TYR A 178 -5.19 7.98 -11.89
C TYR A 178 -4.24 9.15 -11.74
N THR A 179 -3.70 9.37 -10.56
CA THR A 179 -2.67 10.39 -10.31
C THR A 179 -1.48 10.23 -11.28
N ILE A 180 -1.02 8.98 -11.48
CA ILE A 180 0.07 8.69 -12.41
C ILE A 180 -0.39 8.79 -13.87
N ALA A 181 -1.62 8.36 -14.20
CA ALA A 181 -2.15 8.48 -15.56
C ALA A 181 -2.27 9.95 -16.00
N ASP A 182 -2.73 10.82 -15.10
CA ASP A 182 -2.98 12.23 -15.38
C ASP A 182 -1.69 13.06 -15.43
N ARG A 183 -0.74 12.78 -14.54
CA ARG A 183 0.49 13.57 -14.39
C ARG A 183 1.70 12.98 -15.12
N GLY A 184 1.66 11.71 -15.42
CA GLY A 184 2.74 10.96 -16.06
C GLY A 184 3.77 10.39 -15.09
N VAL A 185 4.47 9.33 -15.54
CA VAL A 185 5.49 8.65 -14.73
C VAL A 185 6.74 9.49 -14.54
N ASP A 186 7.06 10.38 -15.47
CA ASP A 186 8.23 11.26 -15.35
C ASP A 186 8.02 12.36 -14.29
N TRP A 187 6.79 12.88 -14.19
CA TRP A 187 6.42 13.72 -13.06
C TRP A 187 6.57 12.96 -11.73
N PHE A 188 6.05 11.74 -11.66
CA PHE A 188 6.14 10.91 -10.46
C PHE A 188 7.58 10.60 -10.03
N ARG A 189 8.53 10.59 -10.96
CA ARG A 189 9.97 10.44 -10.66
C ARG A 189 10.61 11.69 -10.10
N ALA A 190 10.05 12.85 -10.42
CA ALA A 190 10.59 14.13 -9.98
C ALA A 190 10.16 14.49 -8.54
N GLU A 191 9.00 13.96 -8.09
CA GLU A 191 8.51 14.07 -6.73
C GLU A 191 9.19 13.09 -5.78
#